data_174d812b08e6f287d28c12708a315103
#
_entry.id   174d812b08e6f287d28c12708a315103
#
_cell.length_a   1.000
_cell.length_b   1.000
_cell.length_c   1.000
_cell.angle_alpha   90.00
_cell.angle_beta   90.00
_cell.angle_gamma   90.00
#
_symmetry.space_group_name_H-M   'P 1'
#
loop_
_entity.id
_entity.type
_entity.pdbx_description
1 polymer ?
#
loop_
_entity_poly.entity_id
_entity_poly.type
_entity_poly.pdbx_seq_one_letter_code
_entity_poly.pdbx_strand_id
1 'polypeptide(L)'
;MVDVVKYERLDILHVHYAIPHASAAFMAQQILRAEGINIPFVTTLHGTDITLVGKDPSFEPVITFCINQSDAVTAVSESLKRDTLAHFKVTNDIQVIPNFVPPLPTDADHRQYIRSKYAPDDQAILCHVSNFRPVKRTEDVIRVFAKVRAIQPCKLILVGDGPDRYACERLCRELKLCDDVVFLGKVRDTAHVMEIADVFLLPSETESFGLAALEAMAVGVPVVSSNTGGIPEVNIHGESGFLSDVGDIDDMAQNLIYLLEPEVLNRFKQGALARSKVFGLEQILPQYEALYRKLAQTKS
;
A
#
# COMPACT_ATOMS: atom_id res chain seq x y z
N MET A 1 12.11 16.66 17.41
CA MET A 1 10.75 16.83 17.96
C MET A 1 10.69 17.94 19.03
N VAL A 2 11.45 17.85 20.12
CA VAL A 2 11.37 18.85 21.23
C VAL A 2 11.52 20.28 20.74
N ASP A 3 12.59 20.59 20.03
CA ASP A 3 12.84 21.94 19.51
C ASP A 3 11.74 22.43 18.56
N VAL A 4 11.28 21.53 17.65
CA VAL A 4 10.22 21.87 16.70
C VAL A 4 8.92 22.23 17.43
N VAL A 5 8.55 21.47 18.47
CA VAL A 5 7.37 21.79 19.30
C VAL A 5 7.49 23.17 19.91
N LYS A 6 8.67 23.52 20.48
CA LYS A 6 8.89 24.79 21.14
C LYS A 6 8.90 25.98 20.18
N TYR A 7 9.64 25.85 19.07
CA TYR A 7 9.82 26.95 18.12
C TYR A 7 8.59 27.18 17.24
N GLU A 8 7.93 26.10 16.77
CA GLU A 8 6.75 26.18 15.90
C GLU A 8 5.43 26.21 16.69
N ARG A 9 5.48 26.09 18.03
CA ARG A 9 4.30 26.10 18.92
C ARG A 9 3.25 25.06 18.50
N LEU A 10 3.68 23.83 18.28
CA LEU A 10 2.80 22.76 17.85
C LEU A 10 1.80 22.38 18.94
N ASP A 11 0.59 22.00 18.52
CA ASP A 11 -0.48 21.53 19.38
C ASP A 11 -0.50 20.01 19.53
N ILE A 12 -0.04 19.28 18.55
CA ILE A 12 -0.08 17.82 18.48
C ILE A 12 1.19 17.32 17.80
N LEU A 13 1.70 16.18 18.26
CA LEU A 13 2.65 15.36 17.51
C LEU A 13 1.90 14.22 16.84
N HIS A 14 2.13 13.98 15.56
CA HIS A 14 1.64 12.80 14.88
C HIS A 14 2.82 12.02 14.33
N VAL A 15 2.93 10.76 14.76
CA VAL A 15 4.00 9.85 14.35
C VAL A 15 3.44 8.60 13.71
N HIS A 16 4.22 8.02 12.82
CA HIS A 16 3.89 6.80 12.10
C HIS A 16 4.78 5.68 12.59
N TYR A 17 4.21 4.51 12.82
CA TYR A 17 4.77 3.32 13.43
C TYR A 17 4.97 3.40 14.96
N ALA A 18 4.63 2.32 15.65
CA ALA A 18 4.84 2.16 17.08
C ALA A 18 6.33 2.26 17.44
N ILE A 19 7.19 1.66 16.66
CA ILE A 19 8.64 1.79 16.75
C ILE A 19 9.27 2.14 15.40
N PRO A 20 10.28 3.00 15.34
CA PRO A 20 10.88 3.73 16.46
C PRO A 20 10.20 5.07 16.81
N HIS A 21 9.18 5.49 16.06
CA HIS A 21 8.72 6.88 16.09
C HIS A 21 7.84 7.19 17.31
N ALA A 22 6.94 6.28 17.73
CA ALA A 22 6.13 6.52 18.93
C ALA A 22 6.99 6.52 20.20
N SER A 23 8.04 5.69 20.27
CA SER A 23 9.00 5.76 21.38
C SER A 23 9.73 7.10 21.44
N ALA A 24 10.11 7.65 20.29
CA ALA A 24 10.74 8.97 20.20
C ALA A 24 9.76 10.09 20.56
N ALA A 25 8.48 10.00 20.15
CA ALA A 25 7.44 10.95 20.50
C ALA A 25 7.15 10.94 22.01
N PHE A 26 7.07 9.74 22.60
CA PHE A 26 6.90 9.61 24.06
C PHE A 26 8.06 10.25 24.83
N MET A 27 9.31 9.98 24.45
CA MET A 27 10.47 10.64 25.09
C MET A 27 10.43 12.16 24.92
N ALA A 28 10.09 12.65 23.73
CA ALA A 28 9.93 14.09 23.49
C ALA A 28 8.83 14.70 24.36
N GLN A 29 7.70 14.02 24.50
CA GLN A 29 6.60 14.44 25.38
C GLN A 29 7.04 14.52 26.84
N GLN A 30 7.82 13.55 27.35
CA GLN A 30 8.30 13.58 28.73
C GLN A 30 9.28 14.74 28.98
N ILE A 31 10.18 15.03 28.02
CA ILE A 31 11.10 16.18 28.12
C ILE A 31 10.30 17.50 28.14
N LEU A 32 9.34 17.65 27.25
CA LEU A 32 8.49 18.85 27.19
C LEU A 32 7.65 19.02 28.45
N ARG A 33 7.11 17.93 29.00
CA ARG A 33 6.34 17.93 30.25
C ARG A 33 7.17 18.39 31.43
N ALA A 34 8.44 18.01 31.52
CA ALA A 34 9.36 18.50 32.56
C ALA A 34 9.63 20.02 32.47
N GLU A 35 9.39 20.61 31.30
CA GLU A 35 9.47 22.07 31.09
C GLU A 35 8.11 22.77 31.14
N GLY A 36 7.06 22.05 31.56
CA GLY A 36 5.70 22.60 31.70
C GLY A 36 4.90 22.66 30.39
N ILE A 37 5.40 22.01 29.29
CA ILE A 37 4.71 21.98 28.01
C ILE A 37 4.03 20.61 27.86
N ASN A 38 2.69 20.62 27.83
CA ASN A 38 1.90 19.42 27.59
C ASN A 38 1.50 19.35 26.11
N ILE A 39 1.92 18.28 25.43
CA ILE A 39 1.56 18.03 24.04
C ILE A 39 1.10 16.58 23.87
N PRO A 40 -0.08 16.33 23.30
CA PRO A 40 -0.51 14.97 22.98
C PRO A 40 0.19 14.47 21.73
N PHE A 41 0.31 13.13 21.63
CA PHE A 41 0.79 12.51 20.39
C PHE A 41 -0.12 11.39 19.90
N VAL A 42 -0.26 11.34 18.60
CA VAL A 42 -1.00 10.32 17.84
C VAL A 42 0.00 9.34 17.22
N THR A 43 -0.31 8.06 17.27
CA THR A 43 0.45 7.03 16.56
C THR A 43 -0.42 6.35 15.52
N THR A 44 0.00 6.40 14.24
CA THR A 44 -0.61 5.61 13.16
C THR A 44 0.21 4.36 12.91
N LEU A 45 -0.44 3.20 13.01
CA LEU A 45 0.13 1.89 12.71
C LEU A 45 0.04 1.61 11.21
N HIS A 46 1.15 1.16 10.60
CA HIS A 46 1.24 0.88 9.16
C HIS A 46 1.50 -0.59 8.83
N GLY A 47 1.80 -1.41 9.83
CA GLY A 47 1.90 -2.85 9.71
C GLY A 47 3.30 -3.43 9.82
N THR A 48 4.34 -2.81 9.29
CA THR A 48 5.71 -3.36 9.39
C THR A 48 6.14 -3.55 10.86
N ASP A 49 5.79 -2.61 11.71
CA ASP A 49 6.01 -2.65 13.15
C ASP A 49 5.18 -3.74 13.87
N ILE A 50 4.04 -4.12 13.31
CA ILE A 50 3.12 -5.11 13.89
C ILE A 50 3.37 -6.50 13.29
N THR A 51 3.33 -6.62 11.98
CA THR A 51 3.30 -7.91 11.27
C THR A 51 4.68 -8.48 10.95
N LEU A 52 5.72 -7.65 10.88
CA LEU A 52 7.09 -8.09 10.60
C LEU A 52 7.97 -8.01 11.84
N VAL A 53 8.19 -6.82 12.38
CA VAL A 53 9.05 -6.62 13.56
C VAL A 53 8.36 -7.17 14.82
N GLY A 54 7.07 -6.95 14.96
CA GLY A 54 6.29 -7.42 16.11
C GLY A 54 6.16 -8.95 16.23
N LYS A 55 6.53 -9.71 15.18
CA LYS A 55 6.62 -11.18 15.27
C LYS A 55 7.80 -11.65 16.11
N ASP A 56 8.81 -10.84 16.32
CA ASP A 56 9.91 -11.14 17.25
C ASP A 56 9.47 -10.76 18.67
N PRO A 57 9.35 -11.75 19.59
CA PRO A 57 8.88 -11.50 20.96
C PRO A 57 9.70 -10.48 21.74
N SER A 58 10.96 -10.22 21.33
CA SER A 58 11.81 -9.24 21.98
C SER A 58 11.31 -7.81 21.82
N PHE A 59 10.55 -7.50 20.78
CA PHE A 59 9.96 -6.19 20.52
C PHE A 59 8.57 -6.00 21.12
N GLU A 60 7.86 -7.09 21.48
CA GLU A 60 6.49 -7.02 22.00
C GLU A 60 6.34 -6.04 23.18
N PRO A 61 7.21 -6.06 24.22
CA PRO A 61 7.04 -5.15 25.35
C PRO A 61 7.16 -3.67 24.96
N VAL A 62 8.08 -3.31 24.08
CA VAL A 62 8.28 -1.92 23.67
C VAL A 62 7.18 -1.45 22.71
N ILE A 63 6.69 -2.31 21.80
CA ILE A 63 5.58 -2.00 20.92
C ILE A 63 4.31 -1.78 21.73
N THR A 64 3.98 -2.71 22.64
CA THR A 64 2.83 -2.60 23.55
C THR A 64 2.90 -1.33 24.38
N PHE A 65 4.06 -1.03 24.95
CA PHE A 65 4.27 0.19 25.71
C PHE A 65 4.02 1.44 24.85
N CYS A 66 4.63 1.53 23.67
CA CYS A 66 4.49 2.70 22.80
C CYS A 66 3.03 2.94 22.37
N ILE A 67 2.32 1.87 22.01
CA ILE A 67 0.90 1.96 21.65
C ILE A 67 0.08 2.47 22.84
N ASN A 68 0.30 1.92 24.04
CA ASN A 68 -0.46 2.28 25.25
C ASN A 68 -0.11 3.66 25.83
N GLN A 69 1.04 4.23 25.50
CA GLN A 69 1.43 5.58 25.89
C GLN A 69 0.97 6.67 24.91
N SER A 70 0.49 6.29 23.73
CA SER A 70 -0.06 7.23 22.74
C SER A 70 -1.39 7.80 23.24
N ASP A 71 -1.62 9.12 23.08
CA ASP A 71 -2.89 9.77 23.47
C ASP A 71 -4.03 9.36 22.51
N ALA A 72 -3.69 8.99 21.28
CA ALA A 72 -4.59 8.31 20.36
C ALA A 72 -3.81 7.37 19.44
N VAL A 73 -4.47 6.30 19.00
CA VAL A 73 -3.89 5.31 18.09
C VAL A 73 -4.81 5.12 16.89
N THR A 74 -4.21 5.11 15.70
CA THR A 74 -4.93 4.79 14.48
C THR A 74 -4.27 3.62 13.75
N ALA A 75 -5.05 2.86 12.97
CA ALA A 75 -4.56 1.82 12.08
C ALA A 75 -5.11 2.06 10.67
N VAL A 76 -4.34 1.64 9.66
CA VAL A 76 -4.70 1.89 8.25
C VAL A 76 -5.76 0.94 7.70
N SER A 77 -6.13 -0.11 8.46
CA SER A 77 -7.16 -1.09 8.08
C SER A 77 -7.74 -1.78 9.31
N GLU A 78 -8.93 -2.34 9.17
CA GLU A 78 -9.54 -3.20 10.20
C GLU A 78 -8.72 -4.47 10.40
N SER A 79 -8.12 -5.01 9.34
CA SER A 79 -7.22 -6.16 9.44
C SER A 79 -6.02 -5.85 10.34
N LEU A 80 -5.35 -4.73 10.13
CA LEU A 80 -4.22 -4.34 10.96
C LEU A 80 -4.62 -4.08 12.41
N LYS A 81 -5.79 -3.46 12.64
CA LYS A 81 -6.36 -3.30 13.99
C LYS A 81 -6.55 -4.65 14.66
N ARG A 82 -7.19 -5.61 13.99
CA ARG A 82 -7.39 -6.98 14.53
C ARG A 82 -6.08 -7.67 14.87
N ASP A 83 -5.10 -7.60 13.94
CA ASP A 83 -3.78 -8.19 14.16
C ASP A 83 -3.07 -7.57 15.35
N THR A 84 -3.15 -6.24 15.50
CA THR A 84 -2.57 -5.53 16.65
C THR A 84 -3.19 -5.99 17.95
N LEU A 85 -4.51 -6.06 18.04
CA LEU A 85 -5.21 -6.49 19.25
C LEU A 85 -4.99 -7.98 19.58
N ALA A 86 -4.74 -8.81 18.56
CA ALA A 86 -4.46 -10.23 18.75
C ALA A 86 -3.04 -10.52 19.28
N HIS A 87 -2.07 -9.68 18.92
CA HIS A 87 -0.65 -9.92 19.24
C HIS A 87 -0.13 -9.10 20.41
N PHE A 88 -0.76 -7.96 20.75
CA PHE A 88 -0.29 -7.05 21.76
C PHE A 88 -1.37 -6.76 22.81
N LYS A 89 -0.93 -6.57 24.07
CA LYS A 89 -1.83 -6.20 25.18
C LYS A 89 -2.16 -4.70 25.12
N VAL A 90 -2.90 -4.30 24.09
CA VAL A 90 -3.30 -2.91 23.88
C VAL A 90 -4.50 -2.57 24.76
N THR A 91 -4.40 -1.45 25.48
CA THR A 91 -5.47 -0.89 26.32
C THR A 91 -6.18 0.30 25.66
N ASN A 92 -5.51 0.95 24.73
CA ASN A 92 -6.07 2.07 23.97
C ASN A 92 -7.05 1.57 22.90
N ASP A 93 -8.10 2.35 22.65
CA ASP A 93 -8.90 2.12 21.44
C ASP A 93 -8.08 2.47 20.19
N ILE A 94 -8.21 1.63 19.16
CA ILE A 94 -7.57 1.84 17.87
C ILE A 94 -8.65 2.27 16.88
N GLN A 95 -8.61 3.51 16.45
CA GLN A 95 -9.48 4.03 15.39
C GLN A 95 -8.92 3.62 14.02
N VAL A 96 -9.75 3.08 13.15
CA VAL A 96 -9.32 2.82 11.76
C VAL A 96 -9.52 4.09 10.94
N ILE A 97 -8.41 4.60 10.38
CA ILE A 97 -8.39 5.69 9.40
C ILE A 97 -7.54 5.20 8.23
N PRO A 98 -8.15 4.87 7.10
CA PRO A 98 -7.42 4.32 5.95
C PRO A 98 -6.39 5.28 5.36
N ASN A 99 -5.41 4.74 4.65
CA ASN A 99 -4.59 5.54 3.76
C ASN A 99 -5.46 6.13 2.64
N PHE A 100 -4.99 7.21 2.04
CA PHE A 100 -5.68 7.90 0.96
C PHE A 100 -4.73 8.22 -0.20
N VAL A 101 -5.31 8.48 -1.35
CA VAL A 101 -4.59 8.98 -2.52
C VAL A 101 -5.16 10.35 -2.92
N PRO A 102 -4.29 11.31 -3.30
CA PRO A 102 -4.75 12.55 -3.90
C PRO A 102 -5.34 12.28 -5.29
N PRO A 103 -6.18 13.18 -5.81
CA PRO A 103 -6.56 13.13 -7.21
C PRO A 103 -5.30 13.17 -8.11
N LEU A 104 -5.18 12.21 -9.01
CA LEU A 104 -4.07 12.16 -9.95
C LEU A 104 -4.49 12.79 -11.28
N PRO A 105 -3.75 13.79 -11.82
CA PRO A 105 -4.03 14.33 -13.12
C PRO A 105 -3.74 13.26 -14.18
N THR A 106 -4.68 13.04 -15.08
CA THR A 106 -4.50 12.13 -16.23
C THR A 106 -4.43 12.96 -17.51
N ASP A 107 -3.38 12.71 -18.30
CA ASP A 107 -3.21 13.28 -19.64
C ASP A 107 -3.27 12.13 -20.65
N ALA A 108 -4.36 12.06 -21.40
CA ALA A 108 -4.62 10.97 -22.33
C ALA A 108 -3.58 10.89 -23.47
N ASP A 109 -3.12 12.03 -23.98
CA ASP A 109 -2.15 12.08 -25.07
C ASP A 109 -0.76 11.65 -24.56
N HIS A 110 -0.37 12.13 -23.39
CA HIS A 110 0.87 11.73 -22.74
C HIS A 110 0.86 10.24 -22.39
N ARG A 111 -0.24 9.75 -21.84
CA ARG A 111 -0.45 8.31 -21.54
C ARG A 111 -0.27 7.46 -22.79
N GLN A 112 -0.91 7.81 -23.91
CA GLN A 112 -0.81 7.04 -25.15
C GLN A 112 0.62 7.07 -25.71
N TYR A 113 1.28 8.23 -25.65
CA TYR A 113 2.68 8.36 -26.08
C TYR A 113 3.62 7.49 -25.25
N ILE A 114 3.47 7.46 -23.92
CA ILE A 114 4.29 6.61 -23.06
C ILE A 114 3.97 5.13 -23.30
N ARG A 115 2.68 4.77 -23.40
CA ARG A 115 2.24 3.39 -23.66
C ARG A 115 2.85 2.84 -24.94
N SER A 116 2.88 3.61 -26.01
CA SER A 116 3.44 3.17 -27.32
C SER A 116 4.93 2.82 -27.28
N LYS A 117 5.68 3.29 -26.27
CA LYS A 117 7.09 2.91 -26.08
C LYS A 117 7.27 1.52 -25.52
N TYR A 118 6.30 1.03 -24.74
CA TYR A 118 6.37 -0.27 -24.07
C TYR A 118 5.53 -1.34 -24.80
N ALA A 119 4.45 -0.95 -25.44
CA ALA A 119 3.55 -1.80 -26.17
C ALA A 119 3.16 -1.17 -27.53
N PRO A 120 4.11 -1.12 -28.52
CA PRO A 120 3.88 -0.47 -29.81
C PRO A 120 2.75 -1.11 -30.62
N ASP A 121 2.49 -2.39 -30.43
CA ASP A 121 1.46 -3.17 -31.14
C ASP A 121 0.13 -3.22 -30.37
N ASP A 122 -0.11 -2.24 -29.50
CA ASP A 122 -1.29 -2.15 -28.62
C ASP A 122 -1.52 -3.39 -27.74
N GLN A 123 -0.44 -4.07 -27.38
CA GLN A 123 -0.48 -5.20 -26.47
C GLN A 123 -0.93 -4.80 -25.08
N ALA A 124 -1.54 -5.72 -24.34
CA ALA A 124 -1.87 -5.50 -22.94
C ALA A 124 -0.62 -5.26 -22.08
N ILE A 125 -0.69 -4.33 -21.15
CA ILE A 125 0.39 -4.02 -20.21
C ILE A 125 -0.06 -4.43 -18.80
N LEU A 126 0.70 -5.33 -18.19
CA LEU A 126 0.61 -5.64 -16.76
C LEU A 126 1.65 -4.81 -16.01
N CYS A 127 1.33 -4.36 -14.80
CA CYS A 127 2.23 -3.57 -13.97
C CYS A 127 2.31 -4.12 -12.54
N HIS A 128 3.49 -4.04 -11.95
CA HIS A 128 3.73 -4.28 -10.53
C HIS A 128 4.68 -3.23 -9.97
N VAL A 129 4.37 -2.71 -8.78
CA VAL A 129 5.19 -1.71 -8.09
C VAL A 129 5.44 -2.19 -6.67
N SER A 130 6.70 -2.38 -6.30
CA SER A 130 7.07 -2.75 -4.93
C SER A 130 8.57 -2.51 -4.64
N ASN A 131 8.98 -2.79 -3.40
CA ASN A 131 10.37 -2.78 -2.98
C ASN A 131 11.08 -4.15 -3.10
N PHE A 132 10.56 -5.04 -3.91
CA PHE A 132 11.10 -6.38 -4.24
C PHE A 132 11.65 -7.15 -3.04
N ARG A 133 10.84 -7.20 -1.97
CA ARG A 133 11.14 -8.03 -0.79
C ARG A 133 10.36 -9.34 -0.87
N PRO A 134 10.81 -10.41 -0.18
CA PRO A 134 10.15 -11.71 -0.19
C PRO A 134 8.64 -11.65 0.06
N VAL A 135 8.20 -10.79 0.99
CA VAL A 135 6.78 -10.57 1.30
C VAL A 135 5.95 -10.05 0.12
N LYS A 136 6.60 -9.45 -0.90
CA LYS A 136 5.94 -8.96 -2.13
C LYS A 136 5.79 -10.02 -3.21
N ARG A 137 6.47 -11.17 -3.05
CA ARG A 137 6.38 -12.33 -3.97
C ARG A 137 6.54 -11.93 -5.44
N THR A 138 7.52 -11.06 -5.73
CA THR A 138 7.72 -10.50 -7.08
C THR A 138 8.03 -11.57 -8.12
N GLU A 139 8.63 -12.70 -7.71
CA GLU A 139 8.78 -13.86 -8.62
C GLU A 139 7.43 -14.44 -9.07
N ASP A 140 6.40 -14.40 -8.22
CA ASP A 140 5.08 -14.88 -8.60
C ASP A 140 4.41 -13.96 -9.62
N VAL A 141 4.70 -12.64 -9.59
CA VAL A 141 4.29 -11.72 -10.67
C VAL A 141 4.79 -12.25 -12.03
N ILE A 142 6.06 -12.68 -12.10
CA ILE A 142 6.68 -13.19 -13.32
C ILE A 142 6.07 -14.54 -13.72
N ARG A 143 5.79 -15.43 -12.74
CA ARG A 143 5.17 -16.73 -13.02
C ARG A 143 3.73 -16.57 -13.53
N VAL A 144 2.96 -15.70 -12.93
CA VAL A 144 1.61 -15.34 -13.40
C VAL A 144 1.67 -14.75 -14.79
N PHE A 145 2.56 -13.78 -15.02
CA PHE A 145 2.78 -13.18 -16.33
C PHE A 145 3.14 -14.23 -17.39
N ALA A 146 4.02 -15.20 -17.09
CA ALA A 146 4.39 -16.27 -18.01
C ALA A 146 3.18 -17.06 -18.51
N LYS A 147 2.22 -17.37 -17.62
CA LYS A 147 0.98 -18.08 -17.98
C LYS A 147 0.08 -17.23 -18.89
N VAL A 148 -0.09 -15.96 -18.59
CA VAL A 148 -0.88 -15.03 -19.43
C VAL A 148 -0.23 -14.85 -20.79
N ARG A 149 1.10 -14.63 -20.83
CA ARG A 149 1.88 -14.43 -22.05
C ARG A 149 1.85 -15.63 -23.00
N ALA A 150 1.70 -16.84 -22.45
CA ALA A 150 1.56 -18.07 -23.24
C ALA A 150 0.23 -18.14 -24.02
N ILE A 151 -0.78 -17.38 -23.60
CA ILE A 151 -2.13 -17.36 -24.18
C ILE A 151 -2.31 -16.17 -25.10
N GLN A 152 -1.84 -14.99 -24.70
CA GLN A 152 -2.00 -13.76 -25.49
C GLN A 152 -0.79 -12.83 -25.36
N PRO A 153 -0.48 -12.04 -26.41
CA PRO A 153 0.60 -11.06 -26.36
C PRO A 153 0.36 -10.00 -25.29
N CYS A 154 1.32 -9.84 -24.38
CA CYS A 154 1.28 -8.82 -23.34
C CYS A 154 2.70 -8.45 -22.89
N LYS A 155 2.83 -7.33 -22.21
CA LYS A 155 4.07 -6.82 -21.60
C LYS A 155 3.91 -6.74 -20.10
N LEU A 156 5.02 -6.88 -19.38
CA LEU A 156 5.08 -6.68 -17.93
C LEU A 156 6.06 -5.56 -17.59
N ILE A 157 5.59 -4.58 -16.83
CA ILE A 157 6.42 -3.50 -16.28
C ILE A 157 6.57 -3.71 -14.78
N LEU A 158 7.81 -3.87 -14.34
CA LEU A 158 8.20 -4.02 -12.94
C LEU A 158 8.87 -2.74 -12.46
N VAL A 159 8.25 -2.06 -11.49
CA VAL A 159 8.76 -0.81 -10.90
C VAL A 159 9.22 -1.07 -9.48
N GLY A 160 10.42 -0.64 -9.18
CA GLY A 160 11.03 -0.75 -7.86
C GLY A 160 12.35 -1.49 -7.89
N ASP A 161 12.87 -1.75 -6.69
CA ASP A 161 14.16 -2.38 -6.50
C ASP A 161 14.20 -3.03 -5.11
N GLY A 162 15.03 -4.05 -4.95
CA GLY A 162 15.18 -4.72 -3.66
C GLY A 162 15.91 -6.06 -3.75
N PRO A 163 15.98 -6.80 -2.63
CA PRO A 163 16.78 -8.03 -2.54
C PRO A 163 16.41 -9.08 -3.59
N ASP A 164 15.14 -9.19 -3.98
CA ASP A 164 14.66 -10.23 -4.90
C ASP A 164 14.84 -9.86 -6.37
N ARG A 165 15.33 -8.66 -6.71
CA ARG A 165 15.48 -8.21 -8.09
C ARG A 165 16.31 -9.19 -8.93
N TYR A 166 17.46 -9.60 -8.41
CA TYR A 166 18.34 -10.54 -9.14
C TYR A 166 17.64 -11.89 -9.41
N ALA A 167 16.89 -12.42 -8.45
CA ALA A 167 16.11 -13.64 -8.61
C ALA A 167 15.03 -13.48 -9.70
N CYS A 168 14.34 -12.34 -9.71
CA CYS A 168 13.35 -11.99 -10.73
C CYS A 168 13.97 -11.92 -12.15
N GLU A 169 15.09 -11.24 -12.31
CA GLU A 169 15.80 -11.15 -13.59
C GLU A 169 16.31 -12.52 -14.07
N ARG A 170 16.78 -13.38 -13.16
CA ARG A 170 17.17 -14.74 -13.46
C ARG A 170 15.97 -15.56 -13.94
N LEU A 171 14.84 -15.48 -13.21
CA LEU A 171 13.61 -16.19 -13.57
C LEU A 171 13.09 -15.77 -14.97
N CYS A 172 13.16 -14.48 -15.31
CA CYS A 172 12.81 -14.00 -16.65
C CYS A 172 13.66 -14.64 -17.74
N ARG A 173 14.98 -14.80 -17.52
CA ARG A 173 15.87 -15.48 -18.46
C ARG A 173 15.54 -16.97 -18.60
N GLU A 174 15.30 -17.65 -17.47
CA GLU A 174 14.95 -19.08 -17.44
C GLU A 174 13.63 -19.34 -18.19
N LEU A 175 12.65 -18.45 -18.04
CA LEU A 175 11.36 -18.54 -18.72
C LEU A 175 11.34 -17.92 -20.14
N LYS A 176 12.46 -17.36 -20.62
CA LYS A 176 12.60 -16.70 -21.94
C LYS A 176 11.63 -15.53 -22.14
N LEU A 177 11.48 -14.70 -21.12
CA LEU A 177 10.55 -13.56 -21.08
C LEU A 177 11.25 -12.21 -21.21
N CYS A 178 12.56 -12.16 -21.45
CA CYS A 178 13.35 -10.93 -21.38
C CYS A 178 12.87 -9.83 -22.33
N ASP A 179 12.29 -10.19 -23.48
CA ASP A 179 11.79 -9.22 -24.46
C ASP A 179 10.41 -8.64 -24.09
N ASP A 180 9.73 -9.27 -23.13
CA ASP A 180 8.37 -8.90 -22.72
C ASP A 180 8.30 -8.34 -21.30
N VAL A 181 9.41 -8.36 -20.55
CA VAL A 181 9.49 -7.85 -19.17
C VAL A 181 10.47 -6.68 -19.07
N VAL A 182 9.99 -5.57 -18.56
CA VAL A 182 10.78 -4.34 -18.36
C VAL A 182 10.96 -4.07 -16.88
N PHE A 183 12.22 -3.97 -16.42
CA PHE A 183 12.58 -3.57 -15.06
C PHE A 183 12.98 -2.08 -15.07
N LEU A 184 12.11 -1.21 -14.58
CA LEU A 184 12.36 0.23 -14.56
C LEU A 184 13.24 0.70 -13.37
N GLY A 185 13.41 -0.15 -12.36
CA GLY A 185 14.07 0.29 -11.14
C GLY A 185 13.21 1.27 -10.34
N LYS A 186 13.87 2.09 -9.50
CA LYS A 186 13.18 3.11 -8.68
C LYS A 186 12.75 4.29 -9.55
N VAL A 187 11.46 4.54 -9.58
CA VAL A 187 10.83 5.67 -10.28
C VAL A 187 10.27 6.64 -9.24
N ARG A 188 10.40 7.95 -9.47
CA ARG A 188 9.86 8.97 -8.54
C ARG A 188 8.34 9.05 -8.60
N ASP A 189 7.78 9.02 -9.78
CA ASP A 189 6.35 9.10 -10.04
C ASP A 189 5.87 7.79 -10.64
N THR A 190 5.33 6.93 -9.78
CA THR A 190 4.81 5.61 -10.16
C THR A 190 3.46 5.72 -10.85
N ALA A 191 2.71 6.81 -10.63
CA ALA A 191 1.39 6.99 -11.20
C ALA A 191 1.44 7.01 -12.73
N HIS A 192 2.43 7.69 -13.33
CA HIS A 192 2.63 7.72 -14.79
C HIS A 192 2.94 6.34 -15.40
N VAL A 193 3.53 5.44 -14.63
CA VAL A 193 3.75 4.06 -15.09
C VAL A 193 2.50 3.21 -14.87
N MET A 194 1.79 3.42 -13.77
CA MET A 194 0.55 2.68 -13.50
C MET A 194 -0.54 3.04 -14.50
N GLU A 195 -0.70 4.32 -14.87
CA GLU A 195 -1.77 4.78 -15.77
C GLU A 195 -1.71 4.19 -17.18
N ILE A 196 -0.54 3.73 -17.65
CA ILE A 196 -0.40 3.06 -18.94
C ILE A 196 -0.73 1.57 -18.88
N ALA A 197 -0.87 0.99 -17.70
CA ALA A 197 -1.18 -0.42 -17.52
C ALA A 197 -2.67 -0.72 -17.74
N ASP A 198 -2.94 -1.96 -18.08
CA ASP A 198 -4.31 -2.47 -18.18
C ASP A 198 -4.73 -3.16 -16.88
N VAL A 199 -3.79 -3.86 -16.21
CA VAL A 199 -4.03 -4.53 -14.93
C VAL A 199 -2.81 -4.38 -14.02
N PHE A 200 -3.05 -4.15 -12.74
CA PHE A 200 -2.02 -4.13 -11.70
C PHE A 200 -2.00 -5.46 -10.93
N LEU A 201 -0.82 -6.02 -10.70
CA LEU A 201 -0.63 -7.31 -10.03
C LEU A 201 0.00 -7.11 -8.66
N LEU A 202 -0.62 -7.66 -7.60
CA LEU A 202 -0.14 -7.56 -6.22
C LEU A 202 -0.25 -8.90 -5.48
N PRO A 203 0.65 -9.88 -5.73
CA PRO A 203 0.60 -11.23 -5.13
C PRO A 203 1.20 -11.29 -3.73
N SER A 204 1.21 -10.20 -2.98
CA SER A 204 1.86 -10.10 -1.68
C SER A 204 1.42 -11.21 -0.72
N GLU A 205 2.36 -11.71 0.09
CA GLU A 205 2.08 -12.67 1.16
C GLU A 205 1.31 -12.02 2.32
N THR A 206 1.61 -10.77 2.60
CA THR A 206 0.88 -9.95 3.58
C THR A 206 0.93 -8.48 3.19
N GLU A 207 -0.15 -7.78 3.44
CA GLU A 207 -0.31 -6.34 3.22
C GLU A 207 -1.17 -5.74 4.31
N SER A 208 -0.71 -4.64 4.89
CA SER A 208 -1.50 -3.95 5.91
C SER A 208 -2.66 -3.15 5.33
N PHE A 209 -2.54 -2.71 4.07
CA PHE A 209 -3.57 -1.92 3.39
C PHE A 209 -3.59 -2.17 1.87
N GLY A 210 -2.43 -2.13 1.21
CA GLY A 210 -2.33 -2.24 -0.25
C GLY A 210 -2.33 -0.87 -0.95
N LEU A 211 -1.52 0.07 -0.46
CA LEU A 211 -1.47 1.43 -1.01
C LEU A 211 -1.16 1.44 -2.52
N ALA A 212 -0.25 0.59 -3.00
CA ALA A 212 0.05 0.49 -4.43
C ALA A 212 -1.16 0.03 -5.27
N ALA A 213 -2.00 -0.85 -4.72
CA ALA A 213 -3.27 -1.22 -5.36
C ALA A 213 -4.22 -0.03 -5.44
N LEU A 214 -4.35 0.74 -4.35
CA LEU A 214 -5.17 1.95 -4.33
C LEU A 214 -4.67 3.00 -5.33
N GLU A 215 -3.36 3.21 -5.43
CA GLU A 215 -2.74 4.12 -6.41
C GLU A 215 -3.05 3.69 -7.86
N ALA A 216 -2.96 2.39 -8.17
CA ALA A 216 -3.34 1.85 -9.47
C ALA A 216 -4.84 2.07 -9.77
N MET A 217 -5.71 1.83 -8.79
CA MET A 217 -7.15 2.05 -8.93
C MET A 217 -7.51 3.52 -9.13
N ALA A 218 -6.75 4.44 -8.53
CA ALA A 218 -6.96 5.89 -8.67
C ALA A 218 -6.68 6.41 -10.10
N VAL A 219 -5.86 5.70 -10.87
CA VAL A 219 -5.64 5.95 -12.31
C VAL A 219 -6.48 5.03 -13.22
N GLY A 220 -7.46 4.33 -12.65
CA GLY A 220 -8.40 3.48 -13.40
C GLY A 220 -7.85 2.12 -13.80
N VAL A 221 -6.87 1.59 -13.08
CA VAL A 221 -6.27 0.29 -13.35
C VAL A 221 -6.81 -0.74 -12.35
N PRO A 222 -7.56 -1.76 -12.80
CA PRO A 222 -8.07 -2.82 -11.94
C PRO A 222 -6.92 -3.70 -11.42
N VAL A 223 -7.17 -4.34 -10.29
CA VAL A 223 -6.13 -5.04 -9.52
C VAL A 223 -6.42 -6.54 -9.41
N VAL A 224 -5.43 -7.37 -9.75
CA VAL A 224 -5.42 -8.78 -9.33
C VAL A 224 -4.43 -8.91 -8.17
N SER A 225 -4.92 -9.35 -7.02
CA SER A 225 -4.13 -9.36 -5.78
C SER A 225 -4.40 -10.60 -4.93
N SER A 226 -3.51 -10.83 -3.97
CA SER A 226 -3.75 -11.83 -2.95
C SER A 226 -4.90 -11.42 -2.03
N ASN A 227 -5.66 -12.40 -1.54
CA ASN A 227 -6.70 -12.24 -0.53
C ASN A 227 -6.07 -12.29 0.87
N THR A 228 -5.37 -11.22 1.28
CA THR A 228 -4.63 -11.19 2.54
C THR A 228 -4.63 -9.80 3.18
N GLY A 229 -4.59 -9.77 4.51
CA GLY A 229 -4.46 -8.56 5.30
C GLY A 229 -5.53 -7.51 4.99
N GLY A 230 -5.10 -6.27 4.74
CA GLY A 230 -5.98 -5.15 4.41
C GLY A 230 -6.35 -5.05 2.93
N ILE A 231 -5.81 -5.90 2.05
CA ILE A 231 -6.12 -5.84 0.60
C ILE A 231 -7.62 -5.99 0.31
N PRO A 232 -8.38 -6.92 0.93
CA PRO A 232 -9.82 -7.06 0.68
C PRO A 232 -10.65 -5.84 1.11
N GLU A 233 -10.08 -4.99 1.94
CA GLU A 233 -10.71 -3.72 2.34
C GLU A 233 -10.53 -2.63 1.26
N VAL A 234 -9.60 -2.79 0.34
CA VAL A 234 -9.31 -1.87 -0.77
C VAL A 234 -9.84 -2.42 -2.09
N ASN A 235 -9.43 -3.64 -2.46
CA ASN A 235 -9.80 -4.30 -3.71
C ASN A 235 -11.01 -5.20 -3.50
N ILE A 236 -12.12 -4.90 -4.14
CA ILE A 236 -13.36 -5.68 -4.04
C ILE A 236 -13.42 -6.69 -5.16
N HIS A 237 -13.44 -7.98 -4.78
CA HIS A 237 -13.52 -9.09 -5.73
C HIS A 237 -14.75 -8.99 -6.64
N GLY A 238 -14.54 -9.06 -7.95
CA GLY A 238 -15.59 -8.98 -8.96
C GLY A 238 -16.07 -7.56 -9.30
N GLU A 239 -15.56 -6.52 -8.60
CA GLU A 239 -15.95 -5.12 -8.83
C GLU A 239 -14.77 -4.25 -9.28
N SER A 240 -13.72 -4.14 -8.47
CA SER A 240 -12.53 -3.33 -8.75
C SER A 240 -11.33 -4.17 -9.21
N GLY A 241 -11.44 -5.48 -9.13
CA GLY A 241 -10.43 -6.44 -9.49
C GLY A 241 -10.79 -7.83 -8.98
N PHE A 242 -9.78 -8.68 -8.83
CA PHE A 242 -9.93 -10.03 -8.30
C PHE A 242 -9.00 -10.28 -7.13
N LEU A 243 -9.47 -11.14 -6.21
CA LEU A 243 -8.73 -11.64 -5.07
C LEU A 243 -8.48 -13.13 -5.26
N SER A 244 -7.25 -13.58 -5.13
CA SER A 244 -6.82 -14.97 -5.20
C SER A 244 -6.13 -15.38 -3.90
N ASP A 245 -6.07 -16.65 -3.57
CA ASP A 245 -5.32 -17.09 -2.40
C ASP A 245 -3.81 -16.82 -2.58
N VAL A 246 -3.12 -16.60 -1.46
CA VAL A 246 -1.68 -16.31 -1.49
C VAL A 246 -0.92 -17.46 -2.14
N GLY A 247 -0.21 -17.16 -3.23
CA GLY A 247 0.57 -18.13 -3.98
C GLY A 247 -0.22 -18.94 -5.01
N ASP A 248 -1.51 -18.71 -5.16
CA ASP A 248 -2.30 -19.33 -6.24
C ASP A 248 -2.07 -18.60 -7.56
N ILE A 249 -0.96 -19.01 -8.23
CA ILE A 249 -0.53 -18.46 -9.52
C ILE A 249 -1.53 -18.79 -10.63
N ASP A 250 -2.18 -19.93 -10.53
CA ASP A 250 -3.12 -20.40 -11.55
C ASP A 250 -4.40 -19.58 -11.54
N ASP A 251 -4.98 -19.40 -10.38
CA ASP A 251 -6.18 -18.54 -10.21
C ASP A 251 -5.89 -17.08 -10.57
N MET A 252 -4.75 -16.53 -10.14
CA MET A 252 -4.33 -15.18 -10.55
C MET A 252 -4.21 -15.04 -12.06
N ALA A 253 -3.64 -16.03 -12.74
CA ALA A 253 -3.49 -15.99 -14.19
C ALA A 253 -4.85 -16.10 -14.91
N GLN A 254 -5.76 -16.93 -14.44
CA GLN A 254 -7.13 -17.03 -14.97
C GLN A 254 -7.90 -15.71 -14.81
N ASN A 255 -7.83 -15.12 -13.62
CA ASN A 255 -8.43 -13.82 -13.34
C ASN A 255 -7.87 -12.71 -14.23
N LEU A 256 -6.56 -12.72 -14.51
CA LEU A 256 -5.92 -11.77 -15.44
C LEU A 256 -6.41 -11.97 -16.87
N ILE A 257 -6.45 -13.21 -17.37
CA ILE A 257 -6.91 -13.52 -18.73
C ILE A 257 -8.34 -13.03 -18.91
N TYR A 258 -9.22 -13.27 -17.93
CA TYR A 258 -10.59 -12.79 -17.96
C TYR A 258 -10.68 -11.25 -17.92
N LEU A 259 -9.87 -10.60 -17.08
CA LEU A 259 -9.82 -9.12 -17.01
C LEU A 259 -9.39 -8.46 -18.32
N LEU A 260 -8.55 -9.14 -19.11
CA LEU A 260 -8.02 -8.58 -20.36
C LEU A 260 -9.01 -8.68 -21.52
N GLU A 261 -10.18 -9.29 -21.34
CA GLU A 261 -11.28 -9.20 -22.31
C GLU A 261 -11.79 -7.74 -22.38
N PRO A 262 -11.90 -7.12 -23.57
CA PRO A 262 -12.14 -5.68 -23.70
C PRO A 262 -13.36 -5.13 -22.94
N GLU A 263 -14.48 -5.85 -23.00
CA GLU A 263 -15.71 -5.44 -22.32
C GLU A 263 -15.60 -5.57 -20.80
N VAL A 264 -14.95 -6.64 -20.33
CA VAL A 264 -14.67 -6.88 -18.92
C VAL A 264 -13.72 -5.81 -18.39
N LEU A 265 -12.61 -5.56 -19.09
CA LEU A 265 -11.62 -4.58 -18.70
C LEU A 265 -12.23 -3.19 -18.51
N ASN A 266 -13.06 -2.73 -19.44
CA ASN A 266 -13.70 -1.42 -19.33
C ASN A 266 -14.61 -1.31 -18.11
N ARG A 267 -15.36 -2.36 -17.79
CA ARG A 267 -16.21 -2.42 -16.59
C ARG A 267 -15.37 -2.34 -15.32
N PHE A 268 -14.29 -3.10 -15.24
CA PHE A 268 -13.41 -3.12 -14.06
C PHE A 268 -12.59 -1.83 -13.89
N LYS A 269 -12.20 -1.16 -14.97
CA LYS A 269 -11.61 0.18 -14.93
C LYS A 269 -12.53 1.19 -14.24
N GLN A 270 -13.83 1.15 -14.57
CA GLN A 270 -14.82 2.00 -13.90
C GLN A 270 -15.02 1.60 -12.43
N GLY A 271 -15.05 0.32 -12.12
CA GLY A 271 -15.12 -0.19 -10.75
C GLY A 271 -13.91 0.25 -9.91
N ALA A 272 -12.70 0.14 -10.45
CA ALA A 272 -11.48 0.59 -9.80
C ALA A 272 -11.50 2.10 -9.48
N LEU A 273 -11.86 2.94 -10.46
CA LEU A 273 -12.03 4.38 -10.26
C LEU A 273 -13.11 4.71 -9.21
N ALA A 274 -14.24 4.03 -9.25
CA ALA A 274 -15.31 4.25 -8.28
C ALA A 274 -14.84 3.87 -6.86
N ARG A 275 -14.14 2.74 -6.74
CA ARG A 275 -13.62 2.26 -5.46
C ARG A 275 -12.54 3.18 -4.89
N SER A 276 -11.61 3.68 -5.70
CA SER A 276 -10.55 4.58 -5.23
C SER A 276 -11.08 5.87 -4.61
N LYS A 277 -12.23 6.38 -5.06
CA LYS A 277 -12.86 7.58 -4.51
C LYS A 277 -13.29 7.44 -3.06
N VAL A 278 -13.57 6.22 -2.59
CA VAL A 278 -13.88 5.94 -1.18
C VAL A 278 -12.69 6.28 -0.27
N PHE A 279 -11.48 6.20 -0.82
CA PHE A 279 -10.22 6.51 -0.15
C PHE A 279 -9.61 7.84 -0.64
N GLY A 280 -10.43 8.72 -1.19
CA GLY A 280 -9.98 10.05 -1.60
C GLY A 280 -9.66 10.95 -0.40
N LEU A 281 -8.80 11.94 -0.62
CA LEU A 281 -8.39 12.91 0.40
C LEU A 281 -9.59 13.55 1.12
N GLU A 282 -10.63 13.94 0.35
CA GLU A 282 -11.83 14.58 0.88
C GLU A 282 -12.62 13.70 1.85
N GLN A 283 -12.49 12.37 1.74
CA GLN A 283 -13.18 11.41 2.61
C GLN A 283 -12.36 11.10 3.87
N ILE A 284 -11.05 11.10 3.76
CA ILE A 284 -10.17 10.64 4.85
C ILE A 284 -9.64 11.79 5.70
N LEU A 285 -9.28 12.93 5.10
CA LEU A 285 -8.74 14.08 5.84
C LEU A 285 -9.64 14.57 6.99
N PRO A 286 -10.97 14.67 6.83
CA PRO A 286 -11.85 15.08 7.91
C PRO A 286 -11.80 14.17 9.16
N GLN A 287 -11.47 12.90 8.99
CA GLN A 287 -11.34 11.94 10.10
C GLN A 287 -10.11 12.27 10.96
N TYR A 288 -8.97 12.60 10.33
CA TYR A 288 -7.78 13.06 11.03
C TYR A 288 -8.01 14.43 11.68
N GLU A 289 -8.67 15.37 10.99
CA GLU A 289 -8.99 16.68 11.57
C GLU A 289 -9.88 16.57 12.81
N ALA A 290 -10.89 15.69 12.76
CA ALA A 290 -11.76 15.44 13.92
C ALA A 290 -10.97 14.87 15.09
N LEU A 291 -10.05 13.91 14.83
CA LEU A 291 -9.17 13.34 15.83
C LEU A 291 -8.27 14.43 16.48
N TYR A 292 -7.65 15.28 15.66
CA TYR A 292 -6.78 16.34 16.15
C TYR A 292 -7.54 17.38 16.97
N ARG A 293 -8.71 17.82 16.52
CA ARG A 293 -9.56 18.75 17.28
C ARG A 293 -9.96 18.19 18.65
N LYS A 294 -10.31 16.90 18.71
CA LYS A 294 -10.63 16.23 19.98
C LYS A 294 -9.44 16.27 20.95
N LEU A 295 -8.23 15.96 20.47
CA LEU A 295 -7.02 15.95 21.30
C LEU A 295 -6.58 17.34 21.73
N ALA A 296 -6.70 18.35 20.86
CA ALA A 296 -6.36 19.72 21.19
C ALA A 296 -7.28 20.32 22.28
N GLN A 297 -8.56 19.91 22.33
CA GLN A 297 -9.52 20.35 23.34
C GLN A 297 -9.27 19.75 24.73
N THR A 298 -8.64 18.59 24.82
CA THR A 298 -8.29 17.96 26.12
C THR A 298 -7.11 18.65 26.84
N LYS A 299 -6.49 19.67 26.22
CA LYS A 299 -5.43 20.51 26.80
C LYS A 299 -5.92 21.59 27.75
N SER A 300 -7.23 21.86 27.83
CA SER A 300 -7.83 22.86 28.70
C SER A 300 -8.08 22.25 30.11
#